data_24439c355888aae6117cfc53c9163e7f
#
_entry.id   24439c355888aae6117cfc53c9163e7f
#
_cell.length_a   1.000
_cell.length_b   1.000
_cell.length_c   1.000
_cell.angle_alpha   90.00
_cell.angle_beta   90.00
_cell.angle_gamma   90.00
#
_symmetry.space_group_name_H-M   'P 1'
#
loop_
_entity.id
_entity.type
_entity.pdbx_description
1 polymer ?
#
loop_
_entity_poly.entity_id
_entity_poly.type
_entity_poly.pdbx_seq_one_letter_code
_entity_poly.pdbx_strand_id
1 'polypeptide(L)'
;EIDVKLLWKACQIPDFRKISNQDHAGLVMKIFDFVRTKGFIPLDWLNMEIARLDNIQGDIDILSKRLSFIRTWSFVANINKWLLDNEYFIGITRSIEDKLSDALHLKLTQRFVDLRRSVLIKKGMEEYFDEKDFELRDDSCVYIKGHLFGEMDGFVFNLSGADSVLENKKLMQVVRPFLRQHLTRLVTSF
;
A
#
# COMPACT_ATOMS: atom_id res chain seq x y z
N GLU A 1 32.25 22.43 -4.49
CA GLU A 1 31.30 22.29 -5.63
C GLU A 1 30.86 20.83 -5.82
N ILE A 2 31.77 19.85 -5.70
CA ILE A 2 31.47 18.42 -5.82
C ILE A 2 30.56 17.95 -4.69
N ASP A 3 30.84 18.35 -3.45
CA ASP A 3 30.05 17.98 -2.26
C ASP A 3 28.61 18.50 -2.34
N VAL A 4 28.40 19.69 -2.91
CA VAL A 4 27.05 20.26 -3.09
C VAL A 4 26.22 19.43 -4.10
N LYS A 5 26.84 19.03 -5.21
CA LYS A 5 26.17 18.18 -6.21
C LYS A 5 25.86 16.80 -5.65
N LEU A 6 26.74 16.26 -4.82
CA LEU A 6 26.54 14.98 -4.16
C LEU A 6 25.41 15.05 -3.14
N LEU A 7 25.41 16.10 -2.31
CA LEU A 7 24.34 16.34 -1.35
C LEU A 7 22.99 16.53 -2.04
N TRP A 8 22.97 17.29 -3.13
CA TRP A 8 21.75 17.44 -3.92
C TRP A 8 21.20 16.12 -4.43
N LYS A 9 22.07 15.23 -4.94
CA LYS A 9 21.66 13.87 -5.35
C LYS A 9 21.15 13.04 -4.18
N ALA A 10 21.78 13.11 -3.01
CA ALA A 10 21.34 12.40 -1.83
C ALA A 10 19.97 12.89 -1.36
N CYS A 11 19.71 14.20 -1.41
CA CYS A 11 18.41 14.78 -1.07
C CYS A 11 17.28 14.39 -2.06
N GLN A 12 17.61 13.85 -3.24
CA GLN A 12 16.62 13.36 -4.18
C GLN A 12 16.10 11.95 -3.84
N ILE A 13 16.67 11.26 -2.84
CA ILE A 13 16.17 9.96 -2.38
C ILE A 13 14.75 10.17 -1.82
N PRO A 14 13.73 9.50 -2.42
CA PRO A 14 12.36 9.72 -1.99
C PRO A 14 12.07 9.08 -0.64
N ASP A 15 11.29 9.78 0.19
CA ASP A 15 10.76 9.23 1.43
C ASP A 15 9.46 8.47 1.18
N PHE A 16 9.58 7.21 0.79
CA PHE A 16 8.43 6.31 0.67
C PHE A 16 7.84 5.89 2.02
N ARG A 17 8.59 6.06 3.11
CA ARG A 17 8.21 5.58 4.44
C ARG A 17 7.23 6.49 5.15
N LYS A 18 7.37 7.81 4.97
CA LYS A 18 6.55 8.86 5.61
C LYS A 18 6.43 8.69 7.15
N ILE A 19 7.49 8.16 7.80
CA ILE A 19 7.46 7.88 9.24
C ILE A 19 7.80 9.15 10.02
N SER A 20 8.95 9.74 9.73
CA SER A 20 9.38 11.04 10.30
C SER A 20 10.41 11.67 9.38
N ASN A 21 10.37 13.00 9.28
CA ASN A 21 11.37 13.74 8.51
C ASN A 21 12.79 13.55 9.06
N GLN A 22 12.93 13.32 10.36
CA GLN A 22 14.23 13.11 11.00
C GLN A 22 14.86 11.77 10.64
N ASP A 23 14.06 10.70 10.60
CA ASP A 23 14.54 9.35 10.23
C ASP A 23 14.99 9.28 8.78
N HIS A 24 14.24 9.94 7.89
CA HIS A 24 14.63 10.02 6.48
C HIS A 24 15.90 10.86 6.30
N ALA A 25 15.98 12.03 6.93
CA ALA A 25 17.16 12.87 6.90
C ALA A 25 18.40 12.14 7.44
N GLY A 26 18.26 11.37 8.52
CA GLY A 26 19.34 10.54 9.08
C GLY A 26 19.85 9.49 8.09
N LEU A 27 18.95 8.83 7.36
CA LEU A 27 19.32 7.87 6.31
C LEU A 27 20.08 8.56 5.16
N VAL A 28 19.54 9.68 4.66
CA VAL A 28 20.14 10.46 3.57
C VAL A 28 21.53 10.95 3.96
N MET A 29 21.70 11.49 5.19
CA MET A 29 22.99 11.93 5.69
C MET A 29 24.00 10.79 5.77
N LYS A 30 23.58 9.62 6.25
CA LYS A 30 24.45 8.44 6.34
C LYS A 30 24.91 7.96 4.96
N ILE A 31 24.02 7.93 3.99
CA ILE A 31 24.37 7.60 2.59
C ILE A 31 25.32 8.66 2.02
N PHE A 32 25.03 9.95 2.24
CA PHE A 32 25.89 11.04 1.81
C PHE A 32 27.31 10.91 2.38
N ASP A 33 27.44 10.64 3.69
CA ASP A 33 28.74 10.48 4.35
C ASP A 33 29.53 9.29 3.78
N PHE A 34 28.90 8.18 3.49
CA PHE A 34 29.56 7.04 2.85
C PHE A 34 30.07 7.40 1.44
N VAL A 35 29.24 7.98 0.60
CA VAL A 35 29.62 8.31 -0.78
C VAL A 35 30.65 9.43 -0.79
N ARG A 36 30.56 10.40 0.13
CA ARG A 36 31.54 11.48 0.26
C ARG A 36 32.92 10.97 0.71
N THR A 37 32.96 10.09 1.73
CA THR A 37 34.21 9.67 2.35
C THR A 37 34.87 8.49 1.64
N LYS A 38 34.07 7.54 1.14
CA LYS A 38 34.56 6.29 0.52
C LYS A 38 34.36 6.26 -0.99
N GLY A 39 33.54 7.15 -1.55
CA GLY A 39 33.14 7.15 -2.95
C GLY A 39 32.00 6.18 -3.27
N PHE A 40 31.65 5.30 -2.34
CA PHE A 40 30.58 4.29 -2.51
C PHE A 40 29.94 3.95 -1.18
N ILE A 41 28.75 3.30 -1.23
CA ILE A 41 28.06 2.76 -0.06
C ILE A 41 28.66 1.40 0.28
N PRO A 42 29.09 1.14 1.54
CA PRO A 42 29.66 -0.14 1.95
C PRO A 42 28.66 -1.29 1.74
N LEU A 43 29.13 -2.34 1.07
CA LEU A 43 28.29 -3.50 0.73
C LEU A 43 27.75 -4.22 1.96
N ASP A 44 28.58 -4.39 3.00
CA ASP A 44 28.18 -5.06 4.25
C ASP A 44 27.03 -4.32 4.93
N TRP A 45 27.12 -3.01 4.98
CA TRP A 45 26.05 -2.21 5.55
C TRP A 45 24.76 -2.28 4.72
N LEU A 46 24.87 -2.18 3.40
CA LEU A 46 23.73 -2.25 2.50
C LEU A 46 23.06 -3.62 2.56
N ASN A 47 23.84 -4.70 2.53
CA ASN A 47 23.34 -6.06 2.66
C ASN A 47 22.60 -6.27 3.98
N MET A 48 23.11 -5.74 5.08
CA MET A 48 22.45 -5.82 6.39
C MET A 48 21.11 -5.07 6.39
N GLU A 49 21.03 -3.90 5.80
CA GLU A 49 19.79 -3.13 5.71
C GLU A 49 18.75 -3.83 4.81
N ILE A 50 19.16 -4.38 3.67
CA ILE A 50 18.29 -5.08 2.74
C ILE A 50 17.83 -6.43 3.33
N ALA A 51 18.72 -7.20 3.95
CA ALA A 51 18.40 -8.50 4.53
C ALA A 51 17.32 -8.43 5.62
N ARG A 52 17.24 -7.31 6.37
CA ARG A 52 16.18 -7.09 7.36
C ARG A 52 14.81 -6.96 6.73
N LEU A 53 14.73 -6.64 5.44
CA LEU A 53 13.48 -6.44 4.71
C LEU A 53 13.00 -7.71 3.99
N ASP A 54 13.87 -8.69 3.76
CA ASP A 54 13.51 -9.98 3.13
C ASP A 54 12.79 -10.90 4.12
N ASN A 55 11.60 -10.44 4.56
CA ASN A 55 10.73 -11.19 5.45
C ASN A 55 9.26 -10.88 5.11
N ILE A 56 8.56 -11.87 4.59
CA ILE A 56 7.15 -11.80 4.20
C ILE A 56 6.17 -12.05 5.36
N GLN A 57 6.66 -12.31 6.58
CA GLN A 57 5.83 -12.51 7.75
C GLN A 57 5.39 -11.18 8.36
N GLY A 58 4.14 -11.11 8.79
CA GLY A 58 3.57 -9.94 9.43
C GLY A 58 2.16 -9.61 8.94
N ASP A 59 1.61 -8.57 9.50
CA ASP A 59 0.34 -7.98 9.07
C ASP A 59 0.51 -7.02 7.90
N ILE A 60 -0.61 -6.46 7.43
CA ILE A 60 -0.66 -5.52 6.30
C ILE A 60 0.24 -4.30 6.56
N ASP A 61 0.23 -3.77 7.79
CA ASP A 61 0.99 -2.56 8.15
C ASP A 61 2.50 -2.84 8.14
N ILE A 62 2.91 -4.01 8.64
CA ILE A 62 4.32 -4.43 8.64
C ILE A 62 4.82 -4.65 7.21
N LEU A 63 4.05 -5.36 6.38
CA LEU A 63 4.40 -5.61 4.99
C LEU A 63 4.46 -4.31 4.17
N SER A 64 3.49 -3.42 4.37
CA SER A 64 3.44 -2.11 3.72
C SER A 64 4.66 -1.24 4.09
N LYS A 65 5.07 -1.26 5.37
CA LYS A 65 6.28 -0.56 5.82
C LYS A 65 7.53 -1.14 5.16
N ARG A 66 7.71 -2.47 5.16
CA ARG A 66 8.86 -3.13 4.51
C ARG A 66 8.90 -2.82 3.01
N LEU A 67 7.75 -2.85 2.33
CA LEU A 67 7.63 -2.50 0.93
C LEU A 67 8.06 -1.05 0.66
N SER A 68 7.69 -0.13 1.52
CA SER A 68 8.15 1.27 1.43
C SER A 68 9.65 1.42 1.63
N PHE A 69 10.25 0.64 2.54
CA PHE A 69 11.68 0.63 2.76
C PHE A 69 12.46 0.06 1.57
N ILE A 70 12.03 -1.09 1.02
CA ILE A 70 12.73 -1.70 -0.11
C ILE A 70 12.70 -0.80 -1.34
N ARG A 71 11.63 -0.05 -1.58
CA ARG A 71 11.54 0.94 -2.67
C ARG A 71 12.58 2.04 -2.55
N THR A 72 12.88 2.49 -1.32
CA THR A 72 13.98 3.43 -1.11
C THR A 72 15.32 2.83 -1.54
N TRP A 73 15.56 1.56 -1.20
CA TRP A 73 16.79 0.87 -1.62
C TRP A 73 16.82 0.56 -3.12
N SER A 74 15.70 0.22 -3.73
CA SER A 74 15.58 0.09 -5.19
C SER A 74 15.95 1.40 -5.90
N PHE A 75 15.53 2.54 -5.36
CA PHE A 75 15.92 3.85 -5.89
C PHE A 75 17.43 4.08 -5.74
N VAL A 76 18.00 3.81 -4.57
CA VAL A 76 19.44 3.99 -4.29
C VAL A 76 20.28 3.07 -5.19
N ALA A 77 19.84 1.81 -5.42
CA ALA A 77 20.51 0.86 -6.29
C ALA A 77 20.59 1.33 -7.75
N ASN A 78 19.64 2.15 -8.19
CA ASN A 78 19.62 2.71 -9.54
C ASN A 78 20.50 3.97 -9.70
N ILE A 79 21.08 4.51 -8.61
CA ILE A 79 21.99 5.65 -8.70
C ILE A 79 23.37 5.18 -9.14
N ASN A 80 23.77 5.60 -10.33
CA ASN A 80 25.09 5.26 -10.88
C ASN A 80 26.23 5.73 -9.96
N LYS A 81 27.23 4.86 -9.80
CA LYS A 81 28.49 5.11 -9.07
C LYS A 81 28.37 5.14 -7.54
N TRP A 82 27.22 4.86 -6.96
CA TRP A 82 27.08 4.77 -5.51
C TRP A 82 27.31 3.36 -4.98
N LEU A 83 27.16 2.36 -5.82
CA LEU A 83 27.40 0.97 -5.51
C LEU A 83 28.50 0.40 -6.41
N LEU A 84 29.26 -0.55 -5.90
CA LEU A 84 30.29 -1.26 -6.67
C LEU A 84 29.66 -2.26 -7.64
N ASP A 85 28.50 -2.80 -7.30
CA ASP A 85 27.73 -3.75 -8.12
C ASP A 85 26.25 -3.33 -8.14
N ASN A 86 25.91 -2.39 -9.00
CA ASN A 86 24.53 -1.89 -9.13
C ASN A 86 23.58 -2.99 -9.60
N GLU A 87 23.98 -3.81 -10.59
CA GLU A 87 23.10 -4.82 -11.19
C GLU A 87 22.69 -5.88 -10.18
N TYR A 88 23.61 -6.32 -9.35
CA TYR A 88 23.32 -7.25 -8.26
C TYR A 88 22.29 -6.69 -7.28
N PHE A 89 22.46 -5.43 -6.84
CA PHE A 89 21.54 -4.81 -5.90
C PHE A 89 20.19 -4.46 -6.51
N ILE A 90 20.14 -4.08 -7.77
CA ILE A 90 18.87 -3.89 -8.52
C ILE A 90 18.11 -5.23 -8.55
N GLY A 91 18.79 -6.34 -8.85
CA GLY A 91 18.19 -7.66 -8.88
C GLY A 91 17.62 -8.09 -7.52
N ILE A 92 18.40 -7.93 -6.44
CA ILE A 92 17.97 -8.29 -5.08
C ILE A 92 16.81 -7.43 -4.61
N THR A 93 16.91 -6.11 -4.72
CA THR A 93 15.87 -5.21 -4.25
C THR A 93 14.56 -5.43 -4.97
N ARG A 94 14.61 -5.67 -6.30
CA ARG A 94 13.44 -6.01 -7.09
C ARG A 94 12.82 -7.34 -6.65
N SER A 95 13.64 -8.38 -6.45
CA SER A 95 13.15 -9.68 -5.99
C SER A 95 12.43 -9.59 -4.63
N ILE A 96 12.98 -8.80 -3.69
CA ILE A 96 12.36 -8.60 -2.38
C ILE A 96 11.09 -7.75 -2.51
N GLU A 97 11.08 -6.72 -3.36
CA GLU A 97 9.91 -5.89 -3.62
C GLU A 97 8.75 -6.73 -4.18
N ASP A 98 9.02 -7.61 -5.14
CA ASP A 98 8.03 -8.51 -5.73
C ASP A 98 7.45 -9.46 -4.65
N LYS A 99 8.31 -10.12 -3.86
CA LYS A 99 7.87 -11.00 -2.75
C LYS A 99 6.99 -10.26 -1.73
N LEU A 100 7.38 -9.06 -1.32
CA LEU A 100 6.62 -8.25 -0.36
C LEU A 100 5.30 -7.78 -0.94
N SER A 101 5.28 -7.40 -2.22
CA SER A 101 4.08 -6.98 -2.94
C SER A 101 3.06 -8.11 -3.03
N ASP A 102 3.52 -9.32 -3.41
CA ASP A 102 2.68 -10.51 -3.49
C ASP A 102 2.11 -10.89 -2.12
N ALA A 103 2.96 -10.88 -1.08
CA ALA A 103 2.52 -11.17 0.29
C ALA A 103 1.50 -10.14 0.80
N LEU A 104 1.72 -8.86 0.50
CA LEU A 104 0.78 -7.79 0.86
C LEU A 104 -0.55 -7.95 0.12
N HIS A 105 -0.50 -8.23 -1.19
CA HIS A 105 -1.69 -8.49 -1.99
C HIS A 105 -2.51 -9.66 -1.45
N LEU A 106 -1.84 -10.77 -1.12
CA LEU A 106 -2.49 -11.93 -0.51
C LEU A 106 -3.18 -11.59 0.81
N LYS A 107 -2.52 -10.82 1.69
CA LYS A 107 -3.09 -10.38 2.98
C LYS A 107 -4.29 -9.45 2.80
N LEU A 108 -4.22 -8.53 1.85
CA LEU A 108 -5.34 -7.64 1.51
C LEU A 108 -6.53 -8.43 0.97
N THR A 109 -6.28 -9.38 0.07
CA THR A 109 -7.32 -10.26 -0.48
C THR A 109 -7.97 -11.10 0.63
N GLN A 110 -7.16 -11.71 1.51
CA GLN A 110 -7.65 -12.47 2.66
C GLN A 110 -8.53 -11.61 3.58
N ARG A 111 -8.06 -10.41 3.93
CA ARG A 111 -8.85 -9.48 4.76
C ARG A 111 -10.17 -9.10 4.10
N PHE A 112 -10.18 -8.93 2.78
CA PHE A 112 -11.39 -8.65 2.02
C PHE A 112 -12.38 -9.82 2.06
N VAL A 113 -11.88 -11.06 1.86
CA VAL A 113 -12.71 -12.28 1.94
C VAL A 113 -13.27 -12.48 3.36
N ASP A 114 -12.45 -12.25 4.40
CA ASP A 114 -12.86 -12.38 5.80
C ASP A 114 -13.92 -11.34 6.17
N LEU A 115 -13.77 -10.10 5.69
CA LEU A 115 -14.78 -9.06 5.86
C LEU A 115 -16.11 -9.45 5.20
N ARG A 116 -16.08 -9.94 3.95
CA ARG A 116 -17.27 -10.46 3.25
C ARG A 116 -17.93 -11.59 4.01
N ARG A 117 -17.15 -12.59 4.48
CA ARG A 117 -17.66 -13.70 5.28
C ARG A 117 -18.31 -13.21 6.57
N SER A 118 -17.71 -12.24 7.26
CA SER A 118 -18.29 -11.70 8.49
C SER A 118 -19.63 -11.00 8.24
N VAL A 119 -19.79 -10.35 7.10
CA VAL A 119 -21.07 -9.76 6.64
C VAL A 119 -22.10 -10.84 6.34
N LEU A 120 -21.68 -11.97 5.74
CA LEU A 120 -22.59 -13.06 5.35
C LEU A 120 -23.03 -13.93 6.52
N ILE A 121 -22.19 -14.13 7.54
CA ILE A 121 -22.42 -15.08 8.64
C ILE A 121 -23.33 -14.50 9.73
N LYS A 122 -23.33 -13.19 9.96
CA LYS A 122 -24.11 -12.59 11.03
C LYS A 122 -25.55 -12.29 10.60
N LYS A 123 -26.48 -13.11 11.08
CA LYS A 123 -27.93 -12.82 11.10
C LYS A 123 -28.16 -11.59 11.98
N GLY A 124 -28.58 -10.49 11.40
CA GLY A 124 -28.83 -9.23 12.14
C GLY A 124 -27.96 -8.08 11.63
N MET A 125 -27.82 -7.96 10.32
CA MET A 125 -26.86 -7.09 9.66
C MET A 125 -27.09 -5.57 9.77
N GLU A 126 -28.29 -5.16 10.16
CA GLU A 126 -28.62 -3.73 10.34
C GLU A 126 -27.89 -3.09 11.54
N GLU A 127 -27.46 -3.90 12.54
CA GLU A 127 -26.71 -3.44 13.71
C GLU A 127 -25.17 -3.40 13.52
N TYR A 128 -24.65 -3.89 12.39
CA TYR A 128 -23.20 -4.11 12.28
C TYR A 128 -22.45 -3.08 11.44
N PHE A 129 -23.15 -2.34 10.59
CA PHE A 129 -22.60 -1.27 9.78
C PHE A 129 -23.35 0.02 10.04
N ASP A 130 -22.62 1.00 10.53
CA ASP A 130 -23.12 2.35 10.67
C ASP A 130 -23.03 3.06 9.30
N GLU A 131 -23.85 4.08 9.09
CA GLU A 131 -23.81 4.90 7.86
C GLU A 131 -22.39 5.45 7.56
N LYS A 132 -21.61 5.68 8.61
CA LYS A 132 -20.24 6.15 8.56
C LYS A 132 -19.23 5.12 8.00
N ASP A 133 -19.60 3.85 7.98
CA ASP A 133 -18.75 2.78 7.46
C ASP A 133 -18.80 2.70 5.93
N PHE A 134 -19.77 3.38 5.31
CA PHE A 134 -19.98 3.41 3.87
C PHE A 134 -19.42 4.71 3.26
N GLU A 135 -18.65 4.56 2.22
CA GLU A 135 -18.01 5.66 1.49
C GLU A 135 -18.25 5.47 -0.02
N LEU A 136 -18.88 6.43 -0.66
CA LEU A 136 -18.91 6.51 -2.12
C LEU A 136 -17.88 7.55 -2.55
N ARG A 137 -16.93 7.16 -3.38
CA ARG A 137 -15.87 8.04 -3.90
C ARG A 137 -16.21 8.55 -5.30
N ASP A 138 -15.45 9.54 -5.74
CA ASP A 138 -15.62 10.21 -7.04
C ASP A 138 -15.45 9.27 -8.25
N ASP A 139 -14.83 8.12 -8.06
CA ASP A 139 -14.68 7.03 -9.03
C ASP A 139 -15.92 6.12 -9.15
N SER A 140 -17.04 6.52 -8.53
CA SER A 140 -18.29 5.74 -8.44
C SER A 140 -18.15 4.42 -7.68
N CYS A 141 -17.04 4.19 -6.97
CA CYS A 141 -16.81 3.00 -6.18
C CYS A 141 -17.37 3.11 -4.76
N VAL A 142 -18.05 2.07 -4.32
CA VAL A 142 -18.59 1.96 -2.95
C VAL A 142 -17.61 1.19 -2.08
N TYR A 143 -17.20 1.83 -1.00
CA TYR A 143 -16.30 1.25 0.01
C TYR A 143 -17.06 1.03 1.31
N ILE A 144 -16.75 -0.07 2.01
CA ILE A 144 -17.24 -0.35 3.35
C ILE A 144 -16.01 -0.55 4.24
N LYS A 145 -15.85 0.29 5.27
CA LYS A 145 -14.67 0.31 6.16
C LYS A 145 -13.34 0.39 5.38
N GLY A 146 -13.34 1.20 4.30
CA GLY A 146 -12.16 1.39 3.46
C GLY A 146 -11.88 0.25 2.44
N HIS A 147 -12.76 -0.77 2.34
CA HIS A 147 -12.63 -1.86 1.38
C HIS A 147 -13.62 -1.70 0.23
N LEU A 148 -13.13 -1.87 -1.00
CA LEU A 148 -13.95 -1.82 -2.20
C LEU A 148 -15.00 -2.93 -2.17
N PHE A 149 -16.28 -2.55 -2.25
CA PHE A 149 -17.41 -3.49 -2.27
C PHE A 149 -18.06 -3.62 -3.64
N GLY A 150 -18.04 -2.56 -4.42
CA GLY A 150 -18.62 -2.56 -5.74
C GLY A 150 -18.54 -1.19 -6.40
N GLU A 151 -19.13 -1.09 -7.57
CA GLU A 151 -19.12 0.10 -8.42
C GLU A 151 -20.54 0.48 -8.81
N MET A 152 -20.82 1.78 -8.82
CA MET A 152 -22.08 2.36 -9.31
C MET A 152 -21.92 2.71 -10.79
N ASP A 153 -22.74 2.10 -11.64
CA ASP A 153 -22.91 2.52 -13.03
C ASP A 153 -24.28 3.21 -13.17
N GLY A 154 -24.28 4.52 -13.04
CA GLY A 154 -25.50 5.31 -12.91
C GLY A 154 -26.30 4.90 -11.67
N PHE A 155 -27.47 4.30 -11.87
CA PHE A 155 -28.34 3.78 -10.79
C PHE A 155 -28.19 2.27 -10.55
N VAL A 156 -27.27 1.61 -11.25
CA VAL A 156 -27.01 0.17 -11.12
C VAL A 156 -25.77 -0.02 -10.27
N PHE A 157 -25.89 -0.85 -9.22
CA PHE A 157 -24.78 -1.22 -8.38
C PHE A 157 -24.26 -2.60 -8.75
N ASN A 158 -23.00 -2.68 -9.16
CA ASN A 158 -22.29 -3.91 -9.52
C ASN A 158 -21.34 -4.29 -8.37
N LEU A 159 -21.56 -5.48 -7.80
CA LEU A 159 -20.69 -6.03 -6.76
C LEU A 159 -19.36 -6.52 -7.37
N SER A 160 -18.24 -6.09 -6.81
CA SER A 160 -16.92 -6.55 -7.24
C SER A 160 -16.64 -7.96 -6.70
N GLY A 161 -16.30 -8.92 -7.60
CA GLY A 161 -15.74 -10.24 -7.26
C GLY A 161 -16.65 -11.15 -6.43
N ALA A 162 -17.94 -11.19 -6.69
CA ALA A 162 -18.84 -12.14 -6.02
C ALA A 162 -18.92 -13.43 -6.80
N ASP A 163 -18.54 -14.54 -6.16
CA ASP A 163 -18.40 -15.85 -6.78
C ASP A 163 -19.73 -16.66 -6.82
N SER A 164 -20.77 -16.23 -6.06
CA SER A 164 -22.07 -16.91 -6.06
C SER A 164 -23.27 -15.98 -6.04
N VAL A 165 -24.37 -16.40 -6.69
CA VAL A 165 -25.65 -15.67 -6.72
C VAL A 165 -26.26 -15.48 -5.33
N LEU A 166 -26.00 -16.42 -4.41
CA LEU A 166 -26.53 -16.37 -3.04
C LEU A 166 -25.78 -15.34 -2.18
N GLU A 167 -24.47 -15.25 -2.35
CA GLU A 167 -23.63 -14.23 -1.71
C GLU A 167 -23.99 -12.84 -2.18
N ASN A 168 -24.20 -12.67 -3.49
CA ASN A 168 -24.65 -11.42 -4.08
C ASN A 168 -25.96 -10.92 -3.45
N LYS A 169 -26.96 -11.78 -3.28
CA LYS A 169 -28.24 -11.40 -2.66
C LYS A 169 -28.07 -10.90 -1.22
N LYS A 170 -27.24 -11.59 -0.43
CA LYS A 170 -27.00 -11.21 0.98
C LYS A 170 -26.21 -9.92 1.10
N LEU A 171 -25.16 -9.74 0.27
CA LEU A 171 -24.36 -8.52 0.26
C LEU A 171 -25.20 -7.32 -0.20
N MET A 172 -26.07 -7.52 -1.22
CA MET A 172 -27.00 -6.50 -1.67
C MET A 172 -28.00 -6.06 -0.59
N GLN A 173 -28.43 -6.97 0.29
CA GLN A 173 -29.30 -6.58 1.41
C GLN A 173 -28.62 -5.61 2.37
N VAL A 174 -27.30 -5.73 2.56
CA VAL A 174 -26.52 -4.84 3.45
C VAL A 174 -26.30 -3.46 2.81
N VAL A 175 -25.98 -3.43 1.52
CA VAL A 175 -25.62 -2.19 0.83
C VAL A 175 -26.86 -1.39 0.38
N ARG A 176 -27.98 -2.06 0.14
CA ARG A 176 -29.22 -1.46 -0.38
C ARG A 176 -29.76 -0.29 0.43
N PRO A 177 -29.83 -0.31 1.77
CA PRO A 177 -30.31 0.83 2.56
C PRO A 177 -29.44 2.08 2.34
N PHE A 178 -28.12 1.91 2.36
CA PHE A 178 -27.15 2.98 2.12
C PHE A 178 -27.29 3.57 0.70
N LEU A 179 -27.33 2.71 -0.33
CA LEU A 179 -27.51 3.16 -1.71
C LEU A 179 -28.82 3.92 -1.89
N ARG A 180 -29.92 3.42 -1.30
CA ARG A 180 -31.21 4.07 -1.35
C ARG A 180 -31.18 5.47 -0.75
N GLN A 181 -30.56 5.62 0.40
CA GLN A 181 -30.44 6.91 1.09
C GLN A 181 -29.57 7.88 0.28
N HIS A 182 -28.45 7.40 -0.26
CA HIS A 182 -27.57 8.22 -1.10
C HIS A 182 -28.27 8.69 -2.38
N LEU A 183 -28.94 7.79 -3.11
CA LEU A 183 -29.71 8.12 -4.30
C LEU A 183 -30.85 9.10 -4.01
N THR A 184 -31.53 8.94 -2.87
CA THR A 184 -32.57 9.91 -2.44
C THR A 184 -31.98 11.31 -2.23
N ARG A 185 -30.80 11.41 -1.58
CA ARG A 185 -30.09 12.68 -1.40
C ARG A 185 -29.73 13.34 -2.75
N LEU A 186 -29.20 12.54 -3.68
CA LEU A 186 -28.87 13.03 -5.03
C LEU A 186 -30.10 13.58 -5.76
N VAL A 187 -31.22 12.86 -5.75
CA VAL A 187 -32.46 13.28 -6.41
C VAL A 187 -33.07 14.54 -5.77
N THR A 188 -32.89 14.71 -4.45
CA THR A 188 -33.40 15.89 -3.74
C THR A 188 -32.49 17.11 -3.84
N SER A 189 -31.26 16.95 -4.34
CA SER A 189 -30.28 18.02 -4.56
C SER A 189 -30.35 18.63 -5.96
N PHE A 190 -31.17 18.06 -6.85
CA PHE A 190 -31.55 18.63 -8.16
C PHE A 190 -32.87 19.39 -8.08
#